data_990497e57be872dfafb49be7e9ed2e2a
#
_entry.id   990497e57be872dfafb49be7e9ed2e2a
#
_cell.length_a   1.000
_cell.length_b   1.000
_cell.length_c   1.000
_cell.angle_alpha   90.00
_cell.angle_beta   90.00
_cell.angle_gamma   90.00
#
_symmetry.space_group_name_H-M   'P 1'
#
loop_
_entity.id
_entity.type
_entity.pdbx_description
1 polymer ?
#
loop_
_entity_poly.entity_id
_entity_poly.type
_entity_poly.pdbx_seq_one_letter_code
_entity_poly.pdbx_strand_id
1 'polypeptide(L)'
;SRGLGDVYKRQTDGMAGTAITRITGSKDLYPEHRGDSASVNFVTCHDGFTLYDLYAYNTKHNEKNGWNNSDGDNNGNSWNCGAEGETDDPQIEGLRLRMVKNACATLMCSRGPAMFYAGDEFCNTQFGNNNAYCQDNIISWLDWTRLEKYQEIHDFFRYMIAFREKYPILRRSTKKALCGLPEISIHNGFPWNGGTDYTSKLIGIMYAGRDDADTRDDIIFYGMNAYWETLVMQLPELPNNLQWKICVNTNIEYEDGKDVEAQTEFYYKKTLKVPPRSVVILSLIHISEPT
;
A
#
# COMPACT_ATOMS: atom_id res chain seq x y z
N SER A 1 -12.95 -3.07 -3.06
CA SER A 1 -11.94 -2.01 -3.08
C SER A 1 -11.39 -1.67 -4.49
N ARG A 2 -12.27 -1.62 -5.50
CA ARG A 2 -11.86 -1.27 -6.87
C ARG A 2 -11.08 0.06 -6.94
N GLY A 3 -11.32 1.01 -6.03
CA GLY A 3 -10.67 2.31 -6.04
C GLY A 3 -9.17 2.32 -5.75
N LEU A 4 -8.63 1.39 -4.94
CA LEU A 4 -7.20 1.32 -4.69
C LEU A 4 -6.43 0.85 -5.94
N GLY A 5 -7.01 -0.09 -6.69
CA GLY A 5 -6.44 -0.54 -7.95
C GLY A 5 -6.31 0.56 -9.00
N ASP A 6 -7.32 1.38 -9.17
CA ASP A 6 -7.38 2.40 -10.23
C ASP A 6 -6.34 3.51 -10.07
N VAL A 7 -6.04 3.92 -8.82
CA VAL A 7 -5.03 4.95 -8.54
C VAL A 7 -3.62 4.49 -8.88
N TYR A 8 -3.29 3.24 -8.56
CA TYR A 8 -1.95 2.71 -8.79
C TYR A 8 -1.71 2.22 -10.23
N LYS A 9 -2.75 1.70 -10.89
CA LYS A 9 -2.58 0.92 -12.11
C LYS A 9 -2.40 1.74 -13.37
N ARG A 10 -3.13 2.85 -13.51
CA ARG A 10 -3.12 3.65 -14.75
C ARG A 10 -2.86 5.13 -14.53
N GLN A 11 -2.53 5.55 -13.31
CA GLN A 11 -2.46 6.98 -12.96
C GLN A 11 -3.73 7.72 -13.39
N THR A 12 -4.87 7.04 -13.24
CA THR A 12 -6.17 7.53 -13.67
C THR A 12 -6.48 8.81 -12.94
N ASP A 13 -6.78 9.85 -13.70
CA ASP A 13 -7.16 11.14 -13.15
C ASP A 13 -8.46 11.03 -12.35
N GLY A 14 -8.61 11.87 -11.33
CA GLY A 14 -9.81 11.93 -10.51
C GLY A 14 -9.96 10.85 -9.44
N MET A 15 -9.01 9.93 -9.28
CA MET A 15 -9.14 8.79 -8.36
C MET A 15 -8.58 9.02 -6.96
N ALA A 16 -7.83 10.11 -6.72
CA ALA A 16 -7.21 10.38 -5.42
C ALA A 16 -8.22 10.43 -4.26
N GLY A 17 -9.34 11.12 -4.44
CA GLY A 17 -10.41 11.19 -3.43
C GLY A 17 -11.02 9.83 -3.12
N THR A 18 -11.26 9.00 -4.15
CA THR A 18 -11.76 7.63 -3.98
C THR A 18 -10.76 6.78 -3.20
N ALA A 19 -9.47 6.87 -3.52
CA ALA A 19 -8.42 6.12 -2.79
C ALA A 19 -8.37 6.54 -1.33
N ILE A 20 -8.38 7.83 -1.02
CA ILE A 20 -8.43 8.33 0.35
C ILE A 20 -9.63 7.73 1.09
N THR A 21 -10.81 7.78 0.49
CA THR A 21 -12.03 7.22 1.09
C THR A 21 -11.88 5.72 1.40
N ARG A 22 -11.31 4.94 0.48
CA ARG A 22 -11.08 3.49 0.70
C ARG A 22 -10.04 3.23 1.78
N ILE A 23 -8.91 3.94 1.75
CA ILE A 23 -7.84 3.81 2.76
C ILE A 23 -8.35 4.19 4.16
N THR A 24 -9.21 5.19 4.27
CA THR A 24 -9.72 5.67 5.56
C THR A 24 -10.96 4.95 6.06
N GLY A 25 -11.35 3.80 5.46
CA GLY A 25 -12.37 2.89 6.00
C GLY A 25 -13.73 2.94 5.32
N SER A 26 -13.82 3.53 4.11
CA SER A 26 -15.05 3.49 3.26
C SER A 26 -16.32 3.95 3.98
N LYS A 27 -16.26 5.04 4.72
CA LYS A 27 -17.40 5.57 5.52
C LYS A 27 -18.61 5.96 4.68
N ASP A 28 -18.42 6.18 3.39
CA ASP A 28 -19.49 6.39 2.41
C ASP A 28 -20.37 5.14 2.17
N LEU A 29 -19.78 3.95 2.33
CA LEU A 29 -20.44 2.65 2.18
C LEU A 29 -20.85 2.04 3.52
N TYR A 30 -20.03 2.27 4.55
CA TYR A 30 -20.19 1.70 5.88
C TYR A 30 -20.27 2.82 6.92
N PRO A 31 -21.51 3.18 7.36
CA PRO A 31 -21.71 4.21 8.37
C PRO A 31 -20.94 3.91 9.68
N GLU A 32 -20.61 4.96 10.43
CA GLU A 32 -19.77 4.86 11.64
C GLU A 32 -20.29 3.87 12.69
N HIS A 33 -21.61 3.70 12.81
CA HIS A 33 -22.19 2.75 13.76
C HIS A 33 -21.85 1.27 13.47
N ARG A 34 -21.37 0.95 12.27
CA ARG A 34 -20.91 -0.39 11.90
C ARG A 34 -19.49 -0.69 12.38
N GLY A 35 -18.75 0.32 12.82
CA GLY A 35 -17.37 0.20 13.27
C GLY A 35 -16.36 -0.03 12.13
N ASP A 36 -15.09 -0.01 12.49
CA ASP A 36 -13.97 -0.09 11.52
C ASP A 36 -13.86 -1.46 10.83
N SER A 37 -14.40 -2.52 11.42
CA SER A 37 -14.34 -3.88 10.86
C SER A 37 -15.37 -4.17 9.76
N ALA A 38 -16.25 -3.21 9.45
CA ALA A 38 -17.27 -3.39 8.42
C ALA A 38 -16.70 -3.38 7.01
N SER A 39 -15.57 -2.71 6.78
CA SER A 39 -14.88 -2.64 5.48
C SER A 39 -13.69 -3.57 5.45
N VAL A 40 -13.79 -4.71 4.75
CA VAL A 40 -12.65 -5.55 4.45
C VAL A 40 -11.91 -4.96 3.25
N ASN A 41 -10.64 -4.58 3.47
CA ASN A 41 -9.80 -3.99 2.43
C ASN A 41 -8.97 -5.07 1.74
N PHE A 42 -8.91 -5.04 0.41
CA PHE A 42 -8.05 -5.90 -0.39
C PHE A 42 -7.70 -5.24 -1.73
N VAL A 43 -6.60 -5.63 -2.32
CA VAL A 43 -6.19 -5.26 -3.68
C VAL A 43 -6.52 -6.39 -4.63
N THR A 44 -6.27 -7.62 -4.21
CA THR A 44 -6.46 -8.87 -4.94
C THR A 44 -7.20 -9.88 -4.07
N CYS A 45 -7.90 -10.81 -4.71
CA CYS A 45 -8.56 -11.94 -4.07
C CYS A 45 -8.55 -13.14 -5.04
N HIS A 46 -9.27 -14.23 -4.71
CA HIS A 46 -9.35 -15.42 -5.56
C HIS A 46 -9.99 -15.16 -6.94
N ASP A 47 -10.79 -14.12 -7.07
CA ASP A 47 -11.32 -13.65 -8.34
C ASP A 47 -10.46 -12.52 -8.87
N GLY A 48 -10.02 -12.59 -10.12
CA GLY A 48 -9.14 -11.61 -10.73
C GLY A 48 -7.67 -12.06 -10.77
N PHE A 49 -6.78 -11.13 -11.05
CA PHE A 49 -5.34 -11.39 -11.06
C PHE A 49 -4.76 -11.56 -9.66
N THR A 50 -3.69 -12.37 -9.53
CA THR A 50 -2.79 -12.29 -8.38
C THR A 50 -2.13 -10.90 -8.32
N LEU A 51 -1.53 -10.55 -7.20
CA LEU A 51 -0.90 -9.23 -7.06
C LEU A 51 0.27 -9.05 -8.03
N TYR A 52 1.04 -10.09 -8.33
CA TYR A 52 2.09 -10.04 -9.33
C TYR A 52 1.52 -9.89 -10.74
N ASP A 53 0.51 -10.70 -11.10
CA ASP A 53 -0.10 -10.67 -12.43
C ASP A 53 -0.80 -9.33 -12.71
N LEU A 54 -1.27 -8.66 -11.65
CA LEU A 54 -1.85 -7.33 -11.73
C LEU A 54 -0.88 -6.30 -12.35
N TYR A 55 0.43 -6.52 -12.15
CA TYR A 55 1.50 -5.66 -12.66
C TYR A 55 2.33 -6.34 -13.76
N ALA A 56 1.93 -7.52 -14.20
CA ALA A 56 2.60 -8.25 -15.26
C ALA A 56 1.75 -8.40 -16.53
N TYR A 57 0.43 -8.21 -16.46
CA TYR A 57 -0.47 -8.42 -17.59
C TYR A 57 -1.41 -7.24 -17.79
N ASN A 58 -1.60 -6.81 -19.05
CA ASN A 58 -2.62 -5.84 -19.42
C ASN A 58 -3.96 -6.52 -19.68
N THR A 59 -3.93 -7.76 -20.16
CA THR A 59 -5.11 -8.53 -20.54
C THR A 59 -5.11 -9.90 -19.85
N LYS A 60 -6.29 -10.45 -19.64
CA LYS A 60 -6.41 -11.80 -19.10
C LYS A 60 -6.04 -12.87 -20.13
N HIS A 61 -5.52 -13.99 -19.65
CA HIS A 61 -5.10 -15.14 -20.43
C HIS A 61 -5.79 -16.43 -19.92
N ASN A 62 -7.11 -16.50 -20.15
CA ASN A 62 -7.98 -17.60 -19.66
C ASN A 62 -8.21 -18.66 -20.76
N GLU A 63 -7.45 -18.69 -21.85
CA GLU A 63 -7.67 -19.60 -22.98
C GLU A 63 -7.69 -21.07 -22.53
N LYS A 64 -6.86 -21.43 -21.54
CA LYS A 64 -6.78 -22.79 -20.98
C LYS A 64 -8.01 -23.20 -20.17
N ASN A 65 -8.91 -22.28 -19.84
CA ASN A 65 -10.16 -22.57 -19.18
C ASN A 65 -11.22 -23.17 -20.14
N GLY A 66 -10.95 -23.17 -21.44
CA GLY A 66 -11.85 -23.76 -22.43
C GLY A 66 -13.00 -22.88 -22.92
N TRP A 67 -13.03 -21.58 -22.52
CA TRP A 67 -14.09 -20.64 -22.85
C TRP A 67 -13.63 -19.54 -23.84
N ASN A 68 -12.57 -19.80 -24.61
CA ASN A 68 -11.97 -18.85 -25.55
C ASN A 68 -11.72 -17.48 -24.92
N ASN A 69 -11.19 -17.48 -23.69
CA ASN A 69 -10.90 -16.25 -22.91
C ASN A 69 -12.13 -15.34 -22.65
N SER A 70 -13.35 -15.89 -22.70
CA SER A 70 -14.58 -15.11 -22.46
C SER A 70 -14.96 -15.04 -20.99
N ASP A 71 -14.48 -15.96 -20.15
CA ASP A 71 -14.72 -16.03 -18.72
C ASP A 71 -13.83 -15.08 -17.92
N GLY A 72 -14.13 -14.91 -16.63
CA GLY A 72 -13.39 -14.02 -15.74
C GLY A 72 -13.70 -12.52 -15.93
N ASP A 73 -13.02 -11.67 -15.16
CA ASP A 73 -13.24 -10.22 -15.21
C ASP A 73 -12.53 -9.58 -16.41
N ASN A 74 -13.26 -8.74 -17.16
CA ASN A 74 -12.71 -7.95 -18.27
C ASN A 74 -12.21 -6.56 -17.82
N ASN A 75 -12.50 -6.16 -16.58
CA ASN A 75 -12.16 -4.85 -16.03
C ASN A 75 -11.03 -4.94 -15.00
N GLY A 76 -10.05 -5.80 -15.24
CA GLY A 76 -9.00 -6.13 -14.29
C GLY A 76 -8.15 -4.96 -13.79
N ASN A 77 -8.29 -3.75 -14.37
CA ASN A 77 -7.49 -2.58 -14.00
C ASN A 77 -6.00 -2.90 -13.82
N SER A 78 -5.44 -3.76 -14.65
CA SER A 78 -4.06 -4.21 -14.58
C SER A 78 -3.14 -3.36 -15.46
N TRP A 79 -1.85 -3.45 -15.20
CA TRP A 79 -0.81 -2.78 -15.99
C TRP A 79 0.45 -3.63 -16.01
N ASN A 80 0.92 -3.99 -17.21
CA ASN A 80 2.07 -4.87 -17.41
C ASN A 80 3.44 -4.23 -17.13
N CYS A 81 3.48 -2.97 -16.72
CA CYS A 81 4.70 -2.20 -16.45
C CYS A 81 5.69 -2.08 -17.62
N GLY A 82 5.29 -2.48 -18.84
CA GLY A 82 6.10 -2.36 -20.04
C GLY A 82 6.31 -3.67 -20.82
N ALA A 83 6.03 -4.83 -20.22
CA ALA A 83 6.09 -6.13 -20.89
C ALA A 83 4.94 -7.01 -20.45
N GLU A 84 4.29 -7.70 -21.39
CA GLU A 84 3.22 -8.66 -21.08
C GLU A 84 3.83 -9.98 -20.60
N GLY A 85 3.39 -10.45 -19.43
CA GLY A 85 3.90 -11.66 -18.82
C GLY A 85 5.26 -11.52 -18.12
N GLU A 86 5.87 -12.64 -17.77
CA GLU A 86 7.19 -12.66 -17.14
C GLU A 86 8.26 -12.05 -18.06
N THR A 87 9.27 -11.41 -17.48
CA THR A 87 10.33 -10.72 -18.21
C THR A 87 11.64 -10.80 -17.45
N ASP A 88 12.76 -10.82 -18.18
CA ASP A 88 14.11 -10.72 -17.62
C ASP A 88 14.64 -9.27 -17.61
N ASP A 89 13.83 -8.29 -18.04
CA ASP A 89 14.22 -6.89 -17.98
C ASP A 89 14.21 -6.38 -16.52
N PRO A 90 15.38 -6.06 -15.95
CA PRO A 90 15.47 -5.69 -14.53
C PRO A 90 14.78 -4.36 -14.21
N GLN A 91 14.60 -3.46 -15.19
CA GLN A 91 13.90 -2.20 -14.97
C GLN A 91 12.39 -2.41 -14.86
N ILE A 92 11.84 -3.28 -15.71
CA ILE A 92 10.43 -3.64 -15.68
C ILE A 92 10.13 -4.43 -14.42
N GLU A 93 10.97 -5.42 -14.11
CA GLU A 93 10.79 -6.25 -12.90
C GLU A 93 10.92 -5.41 -11.63
N GLY A 94 11.92 -4.56 -11.52
CA GLY A 94 12.07 -3.63 -10.39
C GLY A 94 10.87 -2.70 -10.21
N LEU A 95 10.25 -2.24 -11.31
CA LEU A 95 9.02 -1.47 -11.25
C LEU A 95 7.83 -2.31 -10.75
N ARG A 96 7.68 -3.55 -11.21
CA ARG A 96 6.63 -4.49 -10.73
C ARG A 96 6.75 -4.73 -9.23
N LEU A 97 7.94 -5.06 -8.74
CA LEU A 97 8.18 -5.29 -7.31
C LEU A 97 7.90 -4.04 -6.48
N ARG A 98 8.24 -2.85 -6.98
CA ARG A 98 7.85 -1.58 -6.34
C ARG A 98 6.34 -1.44 -6.26
N MET A 99 5.61 -1.77 -7.32
CA MET A 99 4.14 -1.69 -7.33
C MET A 99 3.51 -2.71 -6.37
N VAL A 100 4.07 -3.90 -6.25
CA VAL A 100 3.66 -4.92 -5.25
C VAL A 100 3.88 -4.38 -3.83
N LYS A 101 5.05 -3.79 -3.54
CA LYS A 101 5.32 -3.14 -2.24
C LYS A 101 4.36 -2.00 -1.96
N ASN A 102 4.04 -1.16 -2.96
CA ASN A 102 3.06 -0.07 -2.81
C ASN A 102 1.68 -0.60 -2.42
N ALA A 103 1.23 -1.66 -3.08
CA ALA A 103 -0.05 -2.29 -2.80
C ALA A 103 -0.09 -2.86 -1.37
N CYS A 104 0.95 -3.57 -0.95
CA CYS A 104 1.10 -4.07 0.42
C CYS A 104 1.08 -2.93 1.45
N ALA A 105 1.92 -1.91 1.27
CA ALA A 105 2.01 -0.76 2.19
C ALA A 105 0.67 -0.03 2.31
N THR A 106 -0.04 0.18 1.21
CA THR A 106 -1.35 0.81 1.19
C THR A 106 -2.39 -0.04 1.92
N LEU A 107 -2.42 -1.35 1.64
CA LEU A 107 -3.32 -2.28 2.29
C LEU A 107 -3.10 -2.31 3.80
N MET A 108 -1.84 -2.40 4.24
CA MET A 108 -1.49 -2.47 5.65
C MET A 108 -1.73 -1.14 6.40
N CYS A 109 -1.75 -0.01 5.70
CA CYS A 109 -2.12 1.29 6.26
C CYS A 109 -3.62 1.62 6.13
N SER A 110 -4.43 0.76 5.51
CA SER A 110 -5.86 1.00 5.37
C SER A 110 -6.64 0.65 6.63
N ARG A 111 -7.61 1.50 6.99
CA ARG A 111 -8.50 1.32 8.14
C ARG A 111 -9.47 0.15 7.89
N GLY A 112 -9.58 -0.77 8.86
CA GLY A 112 -10.40 -1.99 8.78
C GLY A 112 -9.58 -3.25 8.55
N PRO A 113 -10.17 -4.46 8.53
CA PRO A 113 -9.49 -5.70 8.21
C PRO A 113 -8.78 -5.65 6.86
N ALA A 114 -7.56 -6.14 6.81
CA ALA A 114 -6.78 -6.30 5.60
C ALA A 114 -6.82 -7.77 5.14
N MET A 115 -7.05 -7.99 3.85
CA MET A 115 -7.05 -9.29 3.21
C MET A 115 -6.16 -9.24 1.97
N PHE A 116 -5.32 -10.23 1.77
CA PHE A 116 -4.56 -10.45 0.53
C PHE A 116 -4.68 -11.91 0.10
N TYR A 117 -4.44 -12.18 -1.17
CA TYR A 117 -4.55 -13.52 -1.72
C TYR A 117 -3.30 -14.33 -1.40
N ALA A 118 -3.46 -15.62 -1.06
CA ALA A 118 -2.33 -16.48 -0.74
C ALA A 118 -1.35 -16.55 -1.91
N GLY A 119 -0.08 -16.31 -1.64
CA GLY A 119 0.98 -16.22 -2.64
C GLY A 119 1.32 -14.80 -3.10
N ASP A 120 0.49 -13.79 -2.82
CA ASP A 120 0.81 -12.40 -3.14
C ASP A 120 2.11 -11.95 -2.45
N GLU A 121 2.37 -12.49 -1.24
CA GLU A 121 3.53 -12.20 -0.42
C GLU A 121 4.86 -12.74 -0.99
N PHE A 122 4.82 -13.59 -1.99
CA PHE A 122 5.99 -14.07 -2.73
C PHE A 122 5.80 -14.05 -4.25
N CYS A 123 4.97 -13.11 -4.73
CA CYS A 123 4.77 -12.86 -6.15
C CYS A 123 4.27 -14.09 -6.93
N ASN A 124 3.39 -14.92 -6.36
CA ASN A 124 2.79 -16.04 -7.09
C ASN A 124 2.08 -15.54 -8.35
N THR A 125 2.17 -16.31 -9.43
CA THR A 125 1.54 -16.00 -10.71
C THR A 125 0.57 -17.10 -11.13
N GLN A 126 -0.51 -16.71 -11.75
CA GLN A 126 -1.43 -17.58 -12.48
C GLN A 126 -1.25 -17.41 -14.00
N PHE A 127 -0.09 -16.86 -14.40
CA PHE A 127 0.27 -16.64 -15.82
C PHE A 127 -0.77 -15.81 -16.58
N GLY A 128 -1.34 -14.81 -15.90
CA GLY A 128 -2.38 -13.95 -16.46
C GLY A 128 -3.78 -14.59 -16.52
N ASN A 129 -3.96 -15.79 -15.99
CA ASN A 129 -5.28 -16.36 -15.82
C ASN A 129 -5.95 -15.71 -14.59
N ASN A 130 -7.03 -14.96 -14.82
CA ASN A 130 -7.74 -14.25 -13.76
C ASN A 130 -9.01 -14.97 -13.26
N ASN A 131 -9.17 -16.27 -13.62
CA ASN A 131 -10.32 -17.10 -13.25
C ASN A 131 -9.91 -18.59 -13.17
N ALA A 132 -8.93 -18.89 -12.34
CA ALA A 132 -8.26 -20.21 -12.31
C ALA A 132 -9.09 -21.33 -11.63
N TYR A 133 -10.37 -21.13 -11.34
CA TYR A 133 -11.23 -22.06 -10.56
C TYR A 133 -11.29 -23.48 -11.12
N CYS A 134 -11.18 -23.66 -12.43
CA CYS A 134 -11.29 -24.96 -13.09
C CYS A 134 -9.91 -25.61 -13.37
N GLN A 135 -8.81 -24.99 -12.92
CA GLN A 135 -7.45 -25.47 -13.15
C GLN A 135 -6.96 -26.27 -11.94
N ASP A 136 -6.50 -27.49 -12.17
CA ASP A 136 -5.81 -28.32 -11.18
C ASP A 136 -4.38 -28.61 -11.68
N ASN A 137 -3.60 -27.53 -11.83
CA ASN A 137 -2.25 -27.58 -12.37
C ASN A 137 -1.47 -26.33 -11.95
N ILE A 138 -0.31 -26.10 -12.55
CA ILE A 138 0.59 -24.96 -12.24
C ILE A 138 -0.06 -23.58 -12.36
N ILE A 139 -1.20 -23.44 -13.03
CA ILE A 139 -1.91 -22.16 -13.13
C ILE A 139 -2.54 -21.79 -11.78
N SER A 140 -3.10 -22.76 -11.05
CA SER A 140 -3.76 -22.51 -9.76
C SER A 140 -2.92 -22.89 -8.55
N TRP A 141 -1.88 -23.72 -8.73
CA TRP A 141 -1.02 -24.13 -7.63
C TRP A 141 -0.09 -22.98 -7.21
N LEU A 142 0.22 -22.94 -5.91
CA LEU A 142 1.23 -22.01 -5.38
C LEU A 142 2.62 -22.53 -5.73
N ASP A 143 3.38 -21.70 -6.45
CA ASP A 143 4.78 -22.00 -6.76
C ASP A 143 5.70 -21.52 -5.62
N TRP A 144 6.00 -22.41 -4.69
CA TRP A 144 6.86 -22.12 -3.53
C TRP A 144 8.32 -21.79 -3.90
N THR A 145 8.77 -22.10 -5.13
CA THR A 145 10.12 -21.72 -5.57
C THR A 145 10.24 -20.20 -5.73
N ARG A 146 9.14 -19.53 -5.95
CA ARG A 146 9.09 -18.05 -6.03
C ARG A 146 9.40 -17.38 -4.69
N LEU A 147 9.23 -18.07 -3.57
CA LEU A 147 9.61 -17.55 -2.26
C LEU A 147 11.12 -17.24 -2.19
N GLU A 148 11.97 -18.12 -2.74
CA GLU A 148 13.42 -17.86 -2.81
C GLU A 148 13.75 -16.70 -3.74
N LYS A 149 13.12 -16.67 -4.92
CA LYS A 149 13.32 -15.62 -5.93
C LYS A 149 12.89 -14.24 -5.42
N TYR A 150 11.80 -14.17 -4.66
CA TYR A 150 11.16 -12.92 -4.21
C TYR A 150 11.20 -12.78 -2.68
N GLN A 151 12.25 -13.28 -2.04
CA GLN A 151 12.44 -13.20 -0.59
C GLN A 151 12.26 -11.77 -0.05
N GLU A 152 12.74 -10.77 -0.79
CA GLU A 152 12.59 -9.36 -0.46
C GLU A 152 11.11 -8.94 -0.31
N ILE A 153 10.24 -9.42 -1.18
CA ILE A 153 8.81 -9.13 -1.12
C ILE A 153 8.17 -9.81 0.10
N HIS A 154 8.53 -11.06 0.35
CA HIS A 154 8.04 -11.78 1.53
C HIS A 154 8.47 -11.08 2.83
N ASP A 155 9.73 -10.66 2.94
CA ASP A 155 10.23 -9.93 4.11
C ASP A 155 9.54 -8.57 4.27
N PHE A 156 9.24 -7.88 3.16
CA PHE A 156 8.47 -6.65 3.18
C PHE A 156 7.05 -6.87 3.69
N PHE A 157 6.33 -7.91 3.23
CA PHE A 157 5.00 -8.25 3.73
C PHE A 157 5.04 -8.56 5.23
N ARG A 158 6.00 -9.38 5.68
CA ARG A 158 6.20 -9.71 7.10
C ARG A 158 6.44 -8.46 7.95
N TYR A 159 7.29 -7.54 7.47
CA TYR A 159 7.52 -6.26 8.13
C TYR A 159 6.25 -5.42 8.22
N MET A 160 5.51 -5.27 7.13
CA MET A 160 4.30 -4.45 7.09
C MET A 160 3.17 -5.01 7.96
N ILE A 161 3.06 -6.34 8.08
CA ILE A 161 2.14 -7.00 9.01
C ILE A 161 2.52 -6.65 10.46
N ALA A 162 3.78 -6.82 10.82
CA ALA A 162 4.28 -6.46 12.16
C ALA A 162 4.13 -4.95 12.45
N PHE A 163 4.38 -4.10 11.46
CA PHE A 163 4.15 -2.65 11.56
C PHE A 163 2.68 -2.33 11.84
N ARG A 164 1.75 -2.97 11.14
CA ARG A 164 0.31 -2.80 11.35
C ARG A 164 -0.14 -3.29 12.73
N GLU A 165 0.43 -4.38 13.23
CA GLU A 165 0.16 -4.90 14.57
C GLU A 165 0.65 -3.94 15.65
N LYS A 166 1.84 -3.40 15.48
CA LYS A 166 2.47 -2.43 16.39
C LYS A 166 1.67 -1.13 16.52
N TYR A 167 1.02 -0.68 15.43
CA TYR A 167 0.29 0.58 15.38
C TYR A 167 -1.23 0.39 15.19
N PRO A 168 -2.00 0.13 16.27
CA PRO A 168 -3.45 -0.07 16.20
C PRO A 168 -4.20 1.07 15.52
N ILE A 169 -3.68 2.30 15.57
CA ILE A 169 -4.24 3.49 14.92
C ILE A 169 -4.44 3.34 13.42
N LEU A 170 -3.71 2.43 12.76
CA LEU A 170 -3.85 2.14 11.34
C LEU A 170 -5.10 1.30 11.01
N ARG A 171 -5.52 0.45 11.94
CA ARG A 171 -6.55 -0.58 11.67
C ARG A 171 -7.91 -0.31 12.33
N ARG A 172 -7.94 0.47 13.40
CA ARG A 172 -9.15 0.75 14.17
C ARG A 172 -9.08 2.11 14.85
N SER A 173 -10.23 2.61 15.26
CA SER A 173 -10.33 3.77 16.15
C SER A 173 -9.69 3.45 17.49
N THR A 174 -8.99 4.42 18.03
CA THR A 174 -8.27 4.36 19.32
C THR A 174 -8.64 5.55 20.19
N LYS A 175 -8.01 5.69 21.35
CA LYS A 175 -8.17 6.91 22.16
C LYS A 175 -7.59 8.12 21.42
N LYS A 176 -8.19 9.27 21.63
CA LYS A 176 -7.70 10.54 21.07
C LYS A 176 -6.25 10.78 21.49
N ALA A 177 -5.47 11.32 20.55
CA ALA A 177 -4.11 11.73 20.82
C ALA A 177 -4.06 12.81 21.93
N LEU A 178 -3.11 12.70 22.85
CA LEU A 178 -2.88 13.67 23.94
C LEU A 178 -2.47 15.03 23.37
N CYS A 179 -1.75 15.04 22.26
CA CYS A 179 -1.32 16.24 21.57
C CYS A 179 -2.46 16.98 20.83
N GLY A 180 -3.69 16.44 20.84
CA GLY A 180 -4.86 17.07 20.26
C GLY A 180 -5.01 16.92 18.75
N LEU A 181 -4.13 16.15 18.08
CA LEU A 181 -4.26 15.86 16.66
C LEU A 181 -5.52 15.00 16.39
N PRO A 182 -6.20 15.21 15.24
CA PRO A 182 -7.34 14.40 14.87
C PRO A 182 -6.91 12.96 14.54
N GLU A 183 -7.81 12.01 14.76
CA GLU A 183 -7.56 10.59 14.53
C GLU A 183 -7.11 10.28 13.11
N ILE A 184 -7.72 10.92 12.12
CA ILE A 184 -7.33 10.85 10.71
C ILE A 184 -7.39 12.27 10.15
N SER A 185 -6.36 12.66 9.41
CA SER A 185 -6.34 13.90 8.65
C SER A 185 -5.70 13.71 7.28
N ILE A 186 -6.13 14.51 6.33
CA ILE A 186 -5.69 14.41 4.94
C ILE A 186 -4.79 15.61 4.62
N HIS A 187 -3.63 15.30 4.03
CA HIS A 187 -2.59 16.24 3.67
C HIS A 187 -2.08 15.88 2.28
N ASN A 188 -2.46 16.62 1.27
CA ASN A 188 -1.96 16.34 -0.08
C ASN A 188 -0.62 17.05 -0.31
N GLY A 189 -0.50 18.01 -1.20
CA GLY A 189 0.74 18.77 -1.35
C GLY A 189 1.10 19.66 -0.15
N PHE A 190 0.08 20.08 0.64
CA PHE A 190 0.22 20.96 1.79
C PHE A 190 -0.47 20.39 3.03
N PRO A 191 0.05 20.67 4.24
CA PRO A 191 -0.58 20.25 5.49
C PRO A 191 -2.02 20.77 5.60
N TRP A 192 -2.90 19.91 6.13
CA TRP A 192 -4.31 20.23 6.40
C TRP A 192 -5.14 20.56 5.15
N ASN A 193 -4.59 20.37 3.97
CA ASN A 193 -5.29 20.52 2.71
C ASN A 193 -5.69 19.14 2.15
N GLY A 194 -6.89 18.69 2.52
CA GLY A 194 -7.46 17.41 2.08
C GLY A 194 -8.16 17.49 0.72
N GLY A 195 -8.19 18.65 0.07
CA GLY A 195 -8.81 18.80 -1.23
C GLY A 195 -8.10 17.97 -2.31
N THR A 196 -8.88 17.25 -3.10
CA THR A 196 -8.41 16.55 -4.30
C THR A 196 -9.14 17.09 -5.50
N ASP A 197 -8.40 17.33 -6.57
CA ASP A 197 -8.93 17.63 -7.89
C ASP A 197 -8.68 16.45 -8.85
N TYR A 198 -9.12 16.63 -10.09
CA TYR A 198 -8.97 15.61 -11.13
C TYR A 198 -7.50 15.26 -11.41
N THR A 199 -6.58 16.18 -11.22
CA THR A 199 -5.15 16.01 -11.51
C THR A 199 -4.31 15.57 -10.31
N SER A 200 -4.91 15.46 -9.12
CA SER A 200 -4.19 15.12 -7.88
C SER A 200 -3.52 13.76 -7.96
N LYS A 201 -2.20 13.73 -7.78
CA LYS A 201 -1.35 12.52 -7.81
C LYS A 201 -0.68 12.23 -6.47
N LEU A 202 -0.73 13.17 -5.54
CA LEU A 202 -0.24 13.01 -4.17
C LEU A 202 -1.40 12.72 -3.23
N ILE A 203 -1.19 11.76 -2.34
CA ILE A 203 -2.05 11.48 -1.20
C ILE A 203 -1.18 11.48 0.06
N GLY A 204 -1.58 12.28 1.04
CA GLY A 204 -1.01 12.26 2.38
C GLY A 204 -2.11 12.00 3.39
N ILE A 205 -1.95 10.99 4.23
CA ILE A 205 -2.88 10.63 5.30
C ILE A 205 -2.08 10.55 6.60
N MET A 206 -2.53 11.28 7.61
CA MET A 206 -1.96 11.17 8.95
C MET A 206 -2.97 10.49 9.88
N TYR A 207 -2.49 9.49 10.60
CA TYR A 207 -3.19 8.82 11.69
C TYR A 207 -2.58 9.26 13.01
N ALA A 208 -3.40 9.62 14.00
CA ALA A 208 -2.94 9.98 15.33
C ALA A 208 -3.85 9.40 16.40
N GLY A 209 -3.28 8.87 17.46
CA GLY A 209 -4.02 8.28 18.56
C GLY A 209 -3.11 7.53 19.51
N ARG A 210 -3.71 6.77 20.44
CA ARG A 210 -2.98 5.92 21.38
C ARG A 210 -3.80 4.71 21.76
N ASP A 211 -3.15 3.61 22.05
CA ASP A 211 -3.84 2.43 22.61
C ASP A 211 -4.22 2.66 24.08
N ASP A 212 -5.10 1.84 24.62
CA ASP A 212 -5.66 2.00 25.97
C ASP A 212 -4.59 1.95 27.06
N ALA A 213 -3.56 1.14 26.88
CA ALA A 213 -2.46 0.99 27.82
C ALA A 213 -1.35 2.05 27.65
N ASP A 214 -1.38 2.87 26.58
CA ASP A 214 -0.28 3.75 26.25
C ASP A 214 -0.42 5.13 26.89
N THR A 215 0.70 5.63 27.40
CA THR A 215 0.86 7.00 27.90
C THR A 215 1.40 7.96 26.84
N ARG A 216 1.68 7.47 25.63
CA ARG A 216 2.26 8.22 24.53
C ARG A 216 1.40 8.09 23.29
N ASP A 217 1.42 9.13 22.47
CA ASP A 217 0.74 9.13 21.19
C ASP A 217 1.56 8.38 20.14
N ASP A 218 0.85 7.63 19.31
CA ASP A 218 1.34 7.17 18.01
C ASP A 218 0.88 8.13 16.92
N ILE A 219 1.78 8.51 16.03
CA ILE A 219 1.45 9.31 14.84
C ILE A 219 2.15 8.67 13.65
N ILE A 220 1.37 8.32 12.64
CA ILE A 220 1.86 7.73 11.38
C ILE A 220 1.43 8.63 10.23
N PHE A 221 2.38 8.96 9.36
CA PHE A 221 2.12 9.68 8.13
C PHE A 221 2.36 8.75 6.94
N TYR A 222 1.32 8.56 6.13
CA TYR A 222 1.35 7.81 4.89
C TYR A 222 1.35 8.80 3.72
N GLY A 223 2.42 8.78 2.92
CA GLY A 223 2.57 9.58 1.71
C GLY A 223 2.66 8.71 0.48
N MET A 224 1.82 8.97 -0.53
CA MET A 224 1.80 8.26 -1.79
C MET A 224 1.96 9.22 -2.95
N ASN A 225 2.82 8.86 -3.90
CA ASN A 225 2.97 9.50 -5.18
C ASN A 225 2.59 8.53 -6.31
N ALA A 226 1.49 8.81 -7.00
CA ALA A 226 1.03 8.03 -8.15
C ALA A 226 1.62 8.53 -9.49
N TYR A 227 2.48 9.54 -9.47
CA TYR A 227 3.07 10.14 -10.68
C TYR A 227 4.42 9.50 -11.04
N TRP A 228 4.86 9.68 -12.27
CA TRP A 228 6.13 9.13 -12.77
C TRP A 228 7.38 9.99 -12.46
N GLU A 229 7.20 11.16 -11.85
CA GLU A 229 8.26 12.02 -11.36
C GLU A 229 8.22 12.15 -9.85
N THR A 230 9.34 12.53 -9.23
CA THR A 230 9.38 12.84 -7.82
C THR A 230 8.49 14.06 -7.53
N LEU A 231 7.58 13.92 -6.60
CA LEU A 231 6.76 15.02 -6.12
C LEU A 231 7.16 15.39 -4.69
N VAL A 232 6.89 16.64 -4.32
CA VAL A 232 7.20 17.17 -2.99
C VAL A 232 5.90 17.49 -2.27
N MET A 233 5.78 17.01 -1.03
CA MET A 233 4.72 17.39 -0.11
C MET A 233 5.31 18.03 1.14
N GLN A 234 4.55 18.93 1.75
CA GLN A 234 4.90 19.48 3.05
C GLN A 234 4.35 18.58 4.16
N LEU A 235 5.17 18.33 5.17
CA LEU A 235 4.73 17.56 6.34
C LEU A 235 4.04 18.46 7.36
N PRO A 236 3.00 17.98 8.06
CA PRO A 236 2.44 18.70 9.20
C PRO A 236 3.49 18.83 10.29
N GLU A 237 3.44 19.99 10.98
CA GLU A 237 4.29 20.20 12.15
C GLU A 237 3.86 19.28 13.29
N LEU A 238 4.84 18.61 13.88
CA LEU A 238 4.61 17.79 15.06
C LEU A 238 4.64 18.66 16.33
N PRO A 239 3.82 18.34 17.35
CA PRO A 239 3.89 19.01 18.64
C PRO A 239 5.23 18.70 19.32
N ASN A 240 5.72 19.65 20.10
CA ASN A 240 6.82 19.62 21.05
C ASN A 240 7.83 18.46 20.95
N ASN A 241 9.06 18.74 20.51
CA ASN A 241 10.21 17.81 20.53
C ASN A 241 10.00 16.44 19.85
N LEU A 242 8.96 16.29 19.03
CA LEU A 242 8.72 15.12 18.22
C LEU A 242 9.35 15.30 16.83
N GLN A 243 9.91 14.24 16.29
CA GLN A 243 10.48 14.23 14.94
C GLN A 243 9.89 13.08 14.12
N TRP A 244 9.92 13.25 12.81
CA TRP A 244 9.58 12.21 11.87
C TRP A 244 10.74 11.23 11.69
N LYS A 245 10.41 9.96 11.55
CA LYS A 245 11.31 8.89 11.17
C LYS A 245 10.72 8.18 9.96
N ILE A 246 11.48 8.04 8.88
CA ILE A 246 11.07 7.24 7.73
C ILE A 246 11.14 5.77 8.14
N CYS A 247 10.02 5.07 8.03
CA CYS A 247 9.90 3.64 8.32
C CYS A 247 9.79 2.80 7.05
N VAL A 248 9.22 3.37 6.00
CA VAL A 248 9.05 2.69 4.71
C VAL A 248 9.32 3.67 3.57
N ASN A 249 10.06 3.21 2.58
CA ASN A 249 10.18 3.85 1.27
C ASN A 249 10.24 2.75 0.21
N THR A 250 9.15 2.57 -0.53
CA THR A 250 9.02 1.47 -1.50
C THR A 250 9.91 1.61 -2.74
N ASN A 251 10.55 2.77 -2.91
CA ASN A 251 11.51 3.01 -4.00
C ASN A 251 12.95 2.57 -3.66
N ILE A 252 13.21 2.15 -2.42
CA ILE A 252 14.52 1.65 -2.00
C ILE A 252 14.54 0.14 -2.23
N GLU A 253 15.58 -0.36 -2.90
CA GLU A 253 15.88 -1.78 -2.95
C GLU A 253 16.36 -2.22 -1.57
N TYR A 254 15.81 -3.31 -1.05
CA TYR A 254 16.31 -3.91 0.17
C TYR A 254 17.56 -4.70 -0.17
N GLU A 255 18.70 -4.30 0.38
CA GLU A 255 19.91 -5.09 0.30
C GLU A 255 19.78 -6.34 1.18
N ASP A 256 20.17 -7.50 0.66
CA ASP A 256 20.18 -8.78 1.36
C ASP A 256 20.77 -8.66 2.78
N GLY A 257 20.00 -9.11 3.77
CA GLY A 257 20.42 -9.22 5.15
C GLY A 257 20.36 -7.95 6.01
N LYS A 258 19.83 -6.84 5.50
CA LYS A 258 19.56 -5.66 6.33
C LYS A 258 18.09 -5.65 6.75
N ASP A 259 17.85 -5.64 8.06
CA ASP A 259 16.53 -5.42 8.62
C ASP A 259 15.94 -4.10 8.10
N VAL A 260 14.67 -4.15 7.72
CA VAL A 260 13.91 -2.95 7.31
C VAL A 260 13.98 -1.86 8.38
N GLU A 261 14.03 -2.23 9.66
CA GLU A 261 14.23 -1.31 10.77
C GLU A 261 15.60 -0.61 10.76
N ALA A 262 16.65 -1.25 10.25
CA ALA A 262 17.99 -0.66 10.16
C ALA A 262 18.10 0.42 9.05
N GLN A 263 17.17 0.44 8.11
CA GLN A 263 17.10 1.43 7.03
C GLN A 263 16.27 2.68 7.40
N THR A 264 15.79 2.76 8.63
CA THR A 264 14.97 3.87 9.08
C THR A 264 15.82 5.10 9.37
N GLU A 265 15.60 6.20 8.66
CA GLU A 265 16.32 7.46 8.82
C GLU A 265 15.53 8.51 9.59
N PHE A 266 16.22 9.30 10.42
CA PHE A 266 15.63 10.51 11.02
C PHE A 266 15.34 11.56 9.97
N TYR A 267 14.16 12.13 10.01
CA TYR A 267 13.71 13.09 9.01
C TYR A 267 13.43 14.46 9.64
N TYR A 268 14.34 15.39 9.42
CA TYR A 268 14.31 16.75 10.02
C TYR A 268 13.69 17.82 9.12
N LYS A 269 13.28 17.45 7.90
CA LYS A 269 12.81 18.41 6.91
C LYS A 269 11.31 18.63 7.04
N LYS A 270 10.85 19.85 6.76
CA LYS A 270 9.43 20.19 6.66
C LYS A 270 8.78 19.68 5.36
N THR A 271 9.58 19.25 4.39
CA THR A 271 9.13 18.79 3.07
C THR A 271 9.60 17.37 2.83
N LEU A 272 8.71 16.51 2.38
CA LEU A 272 8.98 15.12 1.99
C LEU A 272 9.06 15.03 0.47
N LYS A 273 10.17 14.52 -0.06
CA LYS A 273 10.26 14.09 -1.45
C LYS A 273 9.74 12.66 -1.53
N VAL A 274 8.63 12.48 -2.25
CA VAL A 274 8.07 11.15 -2.51
C VAL A 274 8.51 10.72 -3.91
N PRO A 275 9.33 9.67 -4.03
CA PRO A 275 9.85 9.21 -5.31
C PRO A 275 8.74 8.81 -6.29
N PRO A 276 9.07 8.64 -7.59
CA PRO A 276 8.10 8.22 -8.60
C PRO A 276 7.41 6.91 -8.24
N ARG A 277 6.09 6.85 -8.38
CA ARG A 277 5.29 5.64 -8.16
C ARG A 277 5.68 4.91 -6.88
N SER A 278 5.66 5.63 -5.76
CA SER A 278 6.11 5.09 -4.47
C SER A 278 5.23 5.49 -3.31
N VAL A 279 5.39 4.75 -2.23
CA VAL A 279 4.84 5.04 -0.91
C VAL A 279 5.98 5.31 0.06
N VAL A 280 5.84 6.34 0.87
CA VAL A 280 6.73 6.64 2.01
C VAL A 280 5.89 6.72 3.27
N ILE A 281 6.29 5.98 4.31
CA ILE A 281 5.62 6.00 5.61
C ILE A 281 6.57 6.52 6.67
N LEU A 282 6.10 7.49 7.44
CA LEU A 282 6.83 8.04 8.57
C LEU A 282 6.10 7.73 9.88
N SER A 283 6.86 7.51 10.93
CA SER A 283 6.35 7.48 12.31
C SER A 283 7.02 8.57 13.13
N LEU A 284 6.44 8.88 14.28
CA LEU A 284 7.09 9.77 15.23
C LEU A 284 8.15 9.05 16.06
N ILE A 285 9.13 9.84 16.50
CA ILE A 285 10.02 9.48 17.59
C ILE A 285 10.07 10.59 18.63
N HIS A 286 10.24 10.20 19.88
CA HIS A 286 10.56 11.13 20.94
C HIS A 286 12.07 11.36 20.96
N ILE A 287 12.50 12.61 20.82
CA ILE A 287 13.89 12.95 21.07
C ILE A 287 14.06 12.86 22.59
N SER A 288 14.78 11.83 23.07
CA SER A 288 15.33 11.89 24.42
C SER A 288 16.33 13.02 24.46
N GLU A 289 16.14 14.01 25.33
CA GLU A 289 17.19 14.98 25.59
C GLU A 289 18.48 14.23 25.91
N PRO A 290 19.62 14.65 25.35
CA PRO A 290 20.90 14.08 25.76
C PRO A 290 21.05 14.35 27.26
N THR A 291 21.13 13.30 28.06
CA THR A 291 21.47 13.35 29.48
C THR A 291 22.90 13.84 29.68
#